data_f79c1deed57a94853671b8053a54d1e4
#
_entry.id   f79c1deed57a94853671b8053a54d1e4
#
_cell.length_a   1.000
_cell.length_b   1.000
_cell.length_c   1.000
_cell.angle_alpha   90.00
_cell.angle_beta   90.00
_cell.angle_gamma   90.00
#
_symmetry.space_group_name_H-M   'P 1'
#
loop_
_entity.id
_entity.type
_entity.pdbx_description
1 polymer ?
#
loop_
_entity_poly.entity_id
_entity_poly.type
_entity_poly.pdbx_seq_one_letter_code
_entity_poly.pdbx_strand_id
1 'polypeptide(L)'
;MKKIFALLTFIAFTASAYSQANKTSGTWAELNSFQNILSSFTKASKSGDLKPVKTNIESLINAAVDLYKAEVPAGIDATQMRAATVTLANSCKELFGSISLEQTDAEINQKLSVVQNAFNDVSKLYSTAGKNSGTKSKTN
;
A
#
# COMPACT_ATOMS: atom_id res chain seq x y z
N MET A 1 -8.11 64.84 -14.71
CA MET A 1 -7.71 64.42 -13.39
C MET A 1 -8.25 63.00 -13.15
N LYS A 2 -7.48 62.02 -13.47
CA LYS A 2 -7.86 60.62 -13.22
C LYS A 2 -6.80 59.99 -12.38
N LYS A 3 -7.12 59.80 -11.11
CA LYS A 3 -6.24 59.09 -10.16
C LYS A 3 -6.36 57.61 -10.45
N ILE A 4 -5.32 57.07 -11.04
CA ILE A 4 -5.16 55.65 -11.23
C ILE A 4 -4.62 55.12 -9.91
N PHE A 5 -5.50 54.47 -9.15
CA PHE A 5 -5.08 53.64 -8.03
C PHE A 5 -4.49 52.37 -8.55
N ALA A 6 -3.18 52.25 -8.56
CA ALA A 6 -2.50 51.04 -8.77
C ALA A 6 -2.69 50.17 -7.54
N LEU A 7 -3.62 49.23 -7.63
CA LEU A 7 -3.81 48.20 -6.62
C LEU A 7 -2.69 47.18 -6.80
N LEU A 8 -1.66 47.34 -6.01
CA LEU A 8 -0.58 46.36 -5.92
C LEU A 8 -1.10 45.13 -5.21
N THR A 9 -1.58 44.16 -6.01
CA THR A 9 -1.98 42.87 -5.48
C THR A 9 -0.72 42.11 -5.03
N PHE A 10 -0.50 42.13 -3.74
CA PHE A 10 0.54 41.35 -3.10
C PHE A 10 0.08 39.89 -3.15
N ILE A 11 0.53 39.13 -4.14
CA ILE A 11 0.35 37.69 -4.17
C ILE A 11 1.27 37.15 -3.08
N ALA A 12 0.71 36.93 -1.91
CA ALA A 12 1.34 36.13 -0.89
C ALA A 12 1.48 34.72 -1.42
N PHE A 13 2.66 34.39 -1.90
CA PHE A 13 3.04 33.01 -2.18
C PHE A 13 3.11 32.30 -0.83
N THR A 14 1.97 31.75 -0.41
CA THR A 14 1.98 30.82 0.69
C THR A 14 2.71 29.57 0.21
N ALA A 15 4.02 29.53 0.46
CA ALA A 15 4.74 28.28 0.43
C ALA A 15 3.98 27.33 1.37
N SER A 16 3.21 26.42 0.77
CA SER A 16 2.70 25.28 1.50
C SER A 16 3.93 24.51 1.97
N ALA A 17 4.36 24.80 3.19
CA ALA A 17 5.25 23.93 3.89
C ALA A 17 4.54 22.57 3.90
N TYR A 18 4.96 21.68 3.04
CA TYR A 18 4.67 20.27 3.20
C TYR A 18 5.31 19.91 4.53
N SER A 19 4.53 20.07 5.57
CA SER A 19 4.83 19.52 6.85
C SER A 19 4.98 18.02 6.61
N GLN A 20 6.23 17.57 6.53
CA GLN A 20 6.51 16.17 6.71
C GLN A 20 6.00 15.86 8.12
N ALA A 21 4.76 15.42 8.19
CA ALA A 21 4.24 14.86 9.41
C ALA A 21 5.23 13.78 9.81
N ASN A 22 5.93 13.99 10.92
CA ASN A 22 6.63 12.93 11.60
C ASN A 22 5.63 11.78 11.70
N LYS A 23 5.78 10.78 10.85
CA LYS A 23 5.05 9.53 10.97
C LYS A 23 5.64 8.86 12.20
N THR A 24 5.19 9.31 13.34
CA THR A 24 5.27 8.56 14.58
C THR A 24 4.77 7.17 14.25
N SER A 25 5.55 6.16 14.56
CA SER A 25 5.33 4.71 14.47
C SER A 25 3.86 4.31 14.65
N GLY A 26 3.12 4.61 13.62
CA GLY A 26 1.73 4.32 13.50
C GLY A 26 1.52 3.55 12.22
N THR A 27 0.64 3.19 11.69
CA THR A 27 0.15 2.48 10.58
C THR A 27 0.72 3.00 9.25
N TRP A 28 1.37 2.13 8.52
CA TRP A 28 1.73 2.41 7.13
C TRP A 28 0.45 2.41 6.31
N ALA A 29 0.02 3.58 5.85
CA ALA A 29 -1.29 3.78 5.25
C ALA A 29 -1.52 2.92 3.99
N GLU A 30 -0.49 2.79 3.16
CA GLU A 30 -0.54 1.99 1.93
C GLU A 30 -0.66 0.50 2.24
N LEU A 31 0.02 0.02 3.29
CA LEU A 31 -0.10 -1.36 3.77
C LEU A 31 -1.52 -1.66 4.26
N ASN A 32 -2.12 -0.75 5.01
CA ASN A 32 -3.51 -0.89 5.49
C ASN A 32 -4.52 -0.84 4.35
N SER A 33 -4.32 0.03 3.38
CA SER A 33 -5.20 0.12 2.20
C SER A 33 -5.21 -1.20 1.43
N PHE A 34 -4.03 -1.77 1.19
CA PHE A 34 -3.89 -3.07 0.55
C PHE A 34 -4.56 -4.18 1.38
N GLN A 35 -4.30 -4.21 2.69
CA GLN A 35 -4.88 -5.20 3.61
C GLN A 35 -6.42 -5.18 3.60
N ASN A 36 -7.02 -4.01 3.58
CA ASN A 36 -8.48 -3.87 3.58
C ASN A 36 -9.09 -4.46 2.31
N ILE A 37 -8.52 -4.18 1.14
CA ILE A 37 -8.98 -4.73 -0.14
C ILE A 37 -8.79 -6.25 -0.16
N LEU A 38 -7.62 -6.73 0.22
CA LEU A 38 -7.30 -8.16 0.26
C LEU A 38 -8.22 -8.91 1.23
N SER A 39 -8.52 -8.34 2.40
CA SER A 39 -9.44 -8.93 3.37
C SER A 39 -10.86 -9.05 2.83
N SER A 40 -11.32 -8.06 2.09
CA SER A 40 -12.62 -8.10 1.39
C SER A 40 -12.67 -9.25 0.38
N PHE A 41 -11.62 -9.38 -0.44
CA PHE A 41 -11.51 -10.45 -1.43
C PHE A 41 -11.46 -11.84 -0.79
N THR A 42 -10.71 -11.97 0.29
CA THR A 42 -10.59 -13.22 1.05
C THR A 42 -11.93 -13.65 1.65
N LYS A 43 -12.68 -12.70 2.21
CA LYS A 43 -14.02 -12.97 2.76
C LYS A 43 -14.97 -13.43 1.67
N ALA A 44 -14.99 -12.75 0.52
CA ALA A 44 -15.83 -13.11 -0.62
C ALA A 44 -15.47 -14.51 -1.15
N SER A 45 -14.19 -14.79 -1.32
CA SER A 45 -13.68 -16.10 -1.74
C SER A 45 -14.11 -17.23 -0.80
N LYS A 46 -14.01 -17.01 0.52
CA LYS A 46 -14.45 -18.00 1.53
C LYS A 46 -15.95 -18.27 1.51
N SER A 47 -16.76 -17.31 1.10
CA SER A 47 -18.21 -17.48 0.91
C SER A 47 -18.57 -18.08 -0.45
N GLY A 48 -17.59 -18.38 -1.31
CA GLY A 48 -17.79 -18.89 -2.65
C GLY A 48 -18.15 -17.82 -3.69
N ASP A 49 -18.13 -16.55 -3.33
CA ASP A 49 -18.42 -15.43 -4.22
C ASP A 49 -17.12 -14.75 -4.70
N LEU A 50 -16.68 -15.09 -5.90
CA LEU A 50 -15.51 -14.46 -6.53
C LEU A 50 -15.85 -13.21 -7.34
N LYS A 51 -17.10 -12.80 -7.41
CA LYS A 51 -17.52 -11.62 -8.16
C LYS A 51 -16.78 -10.35 -7.71
N PRO A 52 -16.65 -10.04 -6.39
CA PRO A 52 -15.88 -8.89 -5.94
C PRO A 52 -14.41 -8.93 -6.36
N VAL A 53 -13.79 -10.12 -6.35
CA VAL A 53 -12.41 -10.29 -6.81
C VAL A 53 -12.30 -9.99 -8.30
N LYS A 54 -13.18 -10.56 -9.12
CA LYS A 54 -13.16 -10.41 -10.58
C LYS A 54 -13.45 -8.97 -11.02
N THR A 55 -14.34 -8.26 -10.32
CA THR A 55 -14.75 -6.90 -10.71
C THR A 55 -13.83 -5.79 -10.18
N ASN A 56 -13.15 -6.03 -9.06
CA ASN A 56 -12.37 -4.99 -8.38
C ASN A 56 -10.87 -5.30 -8.32
N ILE A 57 -10.37 -6.25 -9.12
CA ILE A 57 -8.96 -6.64 -9.12
C ILE A 57 -8.01 -5.46 -9.37
N GLU A 58 -8.41 -4.49 -10.18
CA GLU A 58 -7.62 -3.30 -10.46
C GLU A 58 -7.33 -2.48 -9.20
N SER A 59 -8.28 -2.41 -8.27
CA SER A 59 -8.07 -1.73 -6.98
C SER A 59 -6.95 -2.38 -6.17
N LEU A 60 -6.85 -3.70 -6.21
CA LEU A 60 -5.79 -4.45 -5.54
C LEU A 60 -4.43 -4.19 -6.20
N ILE A 61 -4.39 -4.16 -7.54
CA ILE A 61 -3.17 -3.86 -8.31
C ILE A 61 -2.68 -2.44 -8.00
N ASN A 62 -3.58 -1.47 -8.03
CA ASN A 62 -3.25 -0.08 -7.73
C ASN A 62 -2.70 0.06 -6.30
N ALA A 63 -3.34 -0.59 -5.32
CA ALA A 63 -2.85 -0.60 -3.94
C ALA A 63 -1.47 -1.26 -3.80
N ALA A 64 -1.17 -2.31 -4.58
CA ALA A 64 0.15 -2.93 -4.62
C ALA A 64 1.21 -2.00 -5.22
N VAL A 65 0.85 -1.26 -6.26
CA VAL A 65 1.73 -0.26 -6.89
C VAL A 65 1.99 0.90 -5.94
N ASP A 66 0.97 1.40 -5.25
CA ASP A 66 1.11 2.47 -4.26
C ASP A 66 2.01 2.03 -3.10
N LEU A 67 1.83 0.81 -2.61
CA LEU A 67 2.67 0.23 -1.58
C LEU A 67 4.13 0.08 -2.03
N TYR A 68 4.37 -0.31 -3.28
CA TYR A 68 5.72 -0.40 -3.85
C TYR A 68 6.38 0.98 -3.99
N LYS A 69 5.62 2.00 -4.36
CA LYS A 69 6.11 3.39 -4.52
C LYS A 69 6.27 4.13 -3.20
N ALA A 70 5.57 3.68 -2.15
CA ALA A 70 5.59 4.32 -0.85
C ALA A 70 7.01 4.33 -0.25
N GLU A 71 7.27 5.33 0.55
CA GLU A 71 8.50 5.40 1.33
C GLU A 71 8.50 4.27 2.38
N VAL A 72 9.58 3.49 2.40
CA VAL A 72 9.74 2.42 3.39
C VAL A 72 9.91 3.04 4.77
N PRO A 73 9.10 2.68 5.76
CA PRO A 73 9.21 3.23 7.10
C PRO A 73 10.58 3.00 7.72
N ALA A 74 11.02 3.96 8.55
CA ALA A 74 12.31 3.87 9.23
C ALA A 74 12.41 2.59 10.07
N GLY A 75 13.61 2.00 10.10
CA GLY A 75 13.88 0.76 10.83
C GLY A 75 13.59 -0.54 10.07
N ILE A 76 13.10 -0.43 8.85
CA ILE A 76 12.90 -1.57 7.95
C ILE A 76 14.02 -1.61 6.92
N ASP A 77 14.51 -2.81 6.60
CA ASP A 77 15.43 -2.99 5.48
C ASP A 77 14.72 -2.67 4.16
N ALA A 78 15.08 -1.55 3.55
CA ALA A 78 14.45 -1.07 2.33
C ALA A 78 14.63 -2.04 1.15
N THR A 79 15.75 -2.75 1.09
CA THR A 79 16.03 -3.71 0.01
C THR A 79 15.10 -4.92 0.12
N GLN A 80 14.98 -5.49 1.31
CA GLN A 80 14.07 -6.61 1.56
C GLN A 80 12.62 -6.22 1.36
N MET A 81 12.22 -5.04 1.85
CA MET A 81 10.85 -4.54 1.68
C MET A 81 10.50 -4.32 0.21
N ARG A 82 11.41 -3.74 -0.57
CA ARG A 82 11.19 -3.56 -2.01
C ARG A 82 11.09 -4.90 -2.75
N ALA A 83 11.93 -5.87 -2.42
CA ALA A 83 11.83 -7.21 -3.00
C ALA A 83 10.47 -7.86 -2.68
N ALA A 84 10.02 -7.77 -1.44
CA ALA A 84 8.73 -8.31 -1.01
C ALA A 84 7.54 -7.61 -1.69
N THR A 85 7.58 -6.29 -1.82
CA THR A 85 6.51 -5.52 -2.51
C THR A 85 6.49 -5.77 -4.02
N VAL A 86 7.63 -6.01 -4.66
CA VAL A 86 7.71 -6.45 -6.07
C VAL A 86 7.06 -7.83 -6.23
N THR A 87 7.37 -8.76 -5.35
CA THR A 87 6.75 -10.09 -5.36
C THR A 87 5.24 -10.00 -5.20
N LEU A 88 4.77 -9.17 -4.28
CA LEU A 88 3.35 -8.90 -4.07
C LEU A 88 2.68 -8.33 -5.32
N ALA A 89 3.28 -7.31 -5.94
CA ALA A 89 2.74 -6.70 -7.15
C ALA A 89 2.67 -7.68 -8.32
N ASN A 90 3.67 -8.54 -8.47
CA ASN A 90 3.67 -9.60 -9.49
C ASN A 90 2.58 -10.64 -9.23
N SER A 91 2.39 -11.05 -7.99
CA SER A 91 1.30 -11.97 -7.61
C SER A 91 -0.09 -11.39 -7.93
N CYS A 92 -0.27 -10.08 -7.71
CA CYS A 92 -1.52 -9.39 -8.09
C CYS A 92 -1.73 -9.39 -9.61
N LYS A 93 -0.66 -9.19 -10.41
CA LYS A 93 -0.73 -9.26 -11.87
C LYS A 93 -1.05 -10.66 -12.37
N GLU A 94 -0.50 -11.69 -11.74
CA GLU A 94 -0.83 -13.09 -12.07
C GLU A 94 -2.30 -13.41 -11.77
N LEU A 95 -2.81 -12.93 -10.64
CA LEU A 95 -4.24 -13.05 -10.32
C LEU A 95 -5.10 -12.34 -11.37
N PHE A 96 -4.73 -11.13 -11.78
CA PHE A 96 -5.41 -10.41 -12.86
C PHE A 96 -5.38 -11.19 -14.18
N GLY A 97 -4.22 -11.76 -14.53
CA GLY A 97 -4.07 -12.62 -15.71
C GLY A 97 -5.02 -13.82 -15.68
N SER A 98 -5.12 -14.49 -14.55
CA SER A 98 -6.05 -15.62 -14.37
C SER A 98 -7.52 -15.21 -14.56
N ILE A 99 -7.90 -14.04 -14.05
CA ILE A 99 -9.25 -13.48 -14.22
C ILE A 99 -9.48 -13.10 -15.69
N SER A 100 -8.54 -12.45 -16.35
CA SER A 100 -8.65 -12.02 -17.74
C SER A 100 -8.70 -13.18 -18.74
N LEU A 101 -8.10 -14.31 -18.39
CA LEU A 101 -8.14 -15.56 -19.15
C LEU A 101 -9.34 -16.44 -18.78
N GLU A 102 -10.26 -15.94 -17.96
CA GLU A 102 -11.46 -16.66 -17.49
C GLU A 102 -11.14 -18.05 -16.92
N GLN A 103 -10.04 -18.16 -16.20
CA GLN A 103 -9.67 -19.40 -15.53
C GLN A 103 -10.71 -19.82 -14.50
N THR A 104 -10.66 -21.08 -14.09
CA THR A 104 -11.60 -21.63 -13.12
C THR A 104 -11.54 -20.90 -11.77
N ASP A 105 -12.64 -20.93 -11.04
CA ASP A 105 -12.70 -20.36 -9.69
C ASP A 105 -11.65 -20.96 -8.74
N ALA A 106 -11.32 -22.25 -8.93
CA ALA A 106 -10.26 -22.92 -8.17
C ALA A 106 -8.88 -22.30 -8.45
N GLU A 107 -8.56 -22.03 -9.71
CA GLU A 107 -7.31 -21.40 -10.12
C GLU A 107 -7.23 -19.95 -9.63
N ILE A 108 -8.31 -19.19 -9.74
CA ILE A 108 -8.39 -17.82 -9.20
C ILE A 108 -8.19 -17.82 -7.68
N ASN A 109 -8.81 -18.74 -6.95
CA ASN A 109 -8.61 -18.88 -5.50
C ASN A 109 -7.17 -19.27 -5.15
N GLN A 110 -6.53 -20.11 -5.95
CA GLN A 110 -5.12 -20.46 -5.76
C GLN A 110 -4.23 -19.22 -5.94
N LYS A 111 -4.45 -18.42 -6.97
CA LYS A 111 -3.71 -17.17 -7.19
C LYS A 111 -3.97 -16.14 -6.10
N LEU A 112 -5.19 -16.04 -5.60
CA LEU A 112 -5.51 -15.19 -4.45
C LEU A 112 -4.75 -15.62 -3.19
N SER A 113 -4.59 -16.93 -2.97
CA SER A 113 -3.78 -17.45 -1.85
C SER A 113 -2.30 -17.08 -1.99
N VAL A 114 -1.75 -17.07 -3.21
CA VAL A 114 -0.38 -16.60 -3.48
C VAL A 114 -0.23 -15.12 -3.12
N VAL A 115 -1.20 -14.28 -3.49
CA VAL A 115 -1.23 -12.86 -3.08
C VAL A 115 -1.25 -12.72 -1.56
N GLN A 116 -2.04 -13.52 -0.85
CA GLN A 116 -2.08 -13.50 0.62
C GLN A 116 -0.73 -13.85 1.24
N ASN A 117 -0.05 -14.88 0.71
CA ASN A 117 1.27 -15.27 1.21
C ASN A 117 2.31 -14.17 0.98
N ALA A 118 2.34 -13.58 -0.21
CA ALA A 118 3.22 -12.46 -0.52
C ALA A 118 2.94 -11.24 0.38
N PHE A 119 1.68 -10.95 0.66
CA PHE A 119 1.30 -9.88 1.59
C PHE A 119 1.74 -10.20 3.04
N ASN A 120 1.63 -11.44 3.48
CA ASN A 120 2.09 -11.85 4.80
C ASN A 120 3.59 -11.63 4.97
N ASP A 121 4.40 -11.83 3.92
CA ASP A 121 5.83 -11.56 3.96
C ASP A 121 6.13 -10.07 4.13
N VAL A 122 5.42 -9.20 3.41
CA VAL A 122 5.49 -7.74 3.59
C VAL A 122 5.09 -7.35 5.02
N SER A 123 3.99 -7.89 5.53
CA SER A 123 3.50 -7.61 6.87
C SER A 123 4.46 -8.06 7.97
N LYS A 124 5.13 -9.20 7.79
CA LYS A 124 6.17 -9.69 8.72
C LYS A 124 7.35 -8.75 8.78
N LEU A 125 7.86 -8.30 7.63
CA LEU A 125 8.97 -7.34 7.59
C LEU A 125 8.61 -6.05 8.32
N TYR A 126 7.38 -5.56 8.12
CA TYR A 126 6.88 -4.37 8.80
C TYR A 126 6.77 -4.57 10.32
N SER A 127 6.18 -5.67 10.78
CA SER A 127 5.97 -5.95 12.20
C SER A 127 7.27 -6.25 12.96
N THR A 128 8.26 -6.85 12.30
CA THR A 128 9.56 -7.19 12.91
C THR A 128 10.37 -5.93 13.21
N ALA A 129 10.32 -4.93 12.34
CA ALA A 129 10.99 -3.66 12.54
C ALA A 129 10.43 -2.88 13.72
N GLY A 130 9.11 -2.91 13.93
CA GLY A 130 8.47 -2.28 15.09
C GLY A 130 8.94 -2.84 16.44
N LYS A 131 9.34 -4.11 16.47
CA LYS A 131 9.87 -4.76 17.69
C LYS A 131 11.32 -4.40 17.98
N ASN A 132 12.11 -4.12 16.94
CA ASN A 132 13.53 -3.79 17.09
C ASN A 132 13.76 -2.32 17.51
N SER A 133 12.78 -1.44 17.31
CA SER A 133 12.84 -0.05 17.78
C SER A 133 12.68 0.12 19.29
N GLY A 134 12.15 -0.89 19.98
CA GLY A 134 11.87 -0.83 21.42
C GLY A 134 13.04 -1.22 22.34
N THR A 135 14.19 -1.68 21.81
CA THR A 135 15.23 -2.29 22.66
C THR A 135 16.53 -1.49 22.73
N LYS A 136 16.53 -0.21 22.33
CA LYS A 136 17.69 0.67 22.57
C LYS A 136 17.36 1.82 23.50
N SER A 137 17.03 1.51 24.75
CA SER A 137 17.09 2.47 25.84
C SER A 137 17.28 1.74 27.18
N LYS A 138 18.49 1.25 27.42
CA LYS A 138 19.07 1.07 28.76
C LYS A 138 20.54 0.72 28.61
N THR A 139 21.36 1.71 28.60
CA THR A 139 22.71 1.61 29.19
C THR A 139 23.04 2.97 29.80
N ASN A 140 23.32 2.93 31.06
CA ASN A 140 23.75 4.02 31.96
C ASN A 140 24.62 5.08 31.28
#